data_42a1efc138cec5080e0ff81ecfdef4a3
#
_entry.id   42a1efc138cec5080e0ff81ecfdef4a3
#
_cell.length_a   1.000
_cell.length_b   1.000
_cell.length_c   1.000
_cell.angle_alpha   90.00
_cell.angle_beta   90.00
_cell.angle_gamma   90.00
#
_symmetry.space_group_name_H-M   'P 1'
#
loop_
_entity.id
_entity.type
_entity.pdbx_description
1 polymer ?
#
loop_
_entity_poly.entity_id
_entity_poly.type
_entity_poly.pdbx_seq_one_letter_code
_entity_poly.pdbx_strand_id
1 'polypeptide(L)'
;MKPTTLWTAALLLLPLVAASGAHAGVTAQEAARLKTDLTPLGGERAGNKDGSIPAWTGGYTTAIPGFKNGGRRGDPFAGEKPLYSITAANMAQHASKLTDGTQALLKKYPQSFRVDVYKTHRTAAAPQWVYDNTFKNATSAKIEDGVVTGAFGGIPFPIPKTGEEVMANHELHWRGEAWQADFRGYLGTASGQRVLSVEGRGDFQMPYYANGEADKFNGQYWQIRLVNSGPPVRAGEAITGHLHLDQDKSASWVYLTGQRRVRKLPNACCDTPTPATAGVASFDEIDVFAGRNDRFDWKLVGKQEMLISYNSNRLHTPSKDSDVLLANHLNPDHVRWELHRVYVVEATLKAGQRHQAPKSRYYVDEDTWVAVLGDRWDAKGQLWKTIWS
;
A
#
# COMPACT_ATOMS: atom_id res chain seq x y z
N MET A 1 31.82 -43.48 62.26
CA MET A 1 30.79 -42.55 61.66
C MET A 1 31.49 -41.64 60.66
N LYS A 2 31.24 -41.83 59.34
CA LYS A 2 31.81 -40.98 58.30
C LYS A 2 30.76 -39.94 57.86
N PRO A 3 31.09 -38.68 57.58
CA PRO A 3 30.16 -37.72 57.09
C PRO A 3 30.07 -37.83 55.53
N THR A 4 28.87 -37.90 55.02
CA THR A 4 28.51 -37.83 53.60
C THR A 4 28.41 -36.40 53.14
N THR A 5 29.25 -36.02 52.18
CA THR A 5 29.25 -34.72 51.52
C THR A 5 28.21 -34.72 50.36
N LEU A 6 27.18 -33.89 50.48
CA LEU A 6 26.20 -33.60 49.40
C LEU A 6 26.79 -32.55 48.47
N TRP A 7 26.94 -32.89 47.18
CA TRP A 7 27.25 -31.97 46.10
C TRP A 7 25.95 -31.41 45.53
N THR A 8 25.72 -30.13 45.73
CA THR A 8 24.64 -29.39 45.07
C THR A 8 25.13 -28.91 43.71
N ALA A 9 24.58 -29.46 42.62
CA ALA A 9 24.81 -28.99 41.27
C ALA A 9 23.92 -27.75 41.02
N ALA A 10 24.56 -26.58 40.90
CA ALA A 10 23.89 -25.36 40.44
C ALA A 10 23.75 -25.38 38.94
N LEU A 11 22.52 -25.55 38.43
CA LEU A 11 22.19 -25.31 37.01
C LEU A 11 22.21 -23.79 36.75
N LEU A 12 23.21 -23.35 36.00
CA LEU A 12 23.25 -22.02 35.40
C LEU A 12 22.27 -21.97 34.20
N LEU A 13 21.10 -21.38 34.41
CA LEU A 13 20.21 -20.96 33.34
C LEU A 13 20.81 -19.73 32.65
N LEU A 14 21.44 -19.91 31.49
CA LEU A 14 21.78 -18.80 30.61
C LEU A 14 20.49 -18.26 29.97
N PRO A 15 20.22 -16.94 30.09
CA PRO A 15 19.12 -16.35 29.32
C PRO A 15 19.45 -16.41 27.83
N LEU A 16 18.58 -17.07 27.04
CA LEU A 16 18.58 -16.95 25.61
C LEU A 16 18.17 -15.52 25.26
N VAL A 17 19.15 -14.65 25.05
CA VAL A 17 18.94 -13.36 24.42
C VAL A 17 18.58 -13.69 22.97
N ALA A 18 17.31 -13.57 22.64
CA ALA A 18 16.88 -13.54 21.25
C ALA A 18 17.52 -12.29 20.61
N ALA A 19 18.64 -12.49 19.90
CA ALA A 19 19.19 -11.47 19.05
C ALA A 19 18.12 -11.14 17.99
N SER A 20 17.53 -9.95 18.05
CA SER A 20 16.81 -9.37 16.94
C SER A 20 17.81 -9.27 15.78
N GLY A 21 17.72 -10.25 14.87
CA GLY A 21 18.63 -10.33 13.72
C GLY A 21 18.42 -9.10 12.84
N ALA A 22 19.44 -8.29 12.66
CA ALA A 22 19.48 -7.31 11.58
C ALA A 22 19.26 -8.07 10.27
N HIS A 23 18.13 -7.85 9.60
CA HIS A 23 17.89 -8.41 8.28
C HIS A 23 18.79 -7.67 7.29
N ALA A 24 19.84 -8.35 6.83
CA ALA A 24 20.76 -7.84 5.84
C ALA A 24 20.18 -8.05 4.43
N GLY A 25 20.54 -7.18 3.51
CA GLY A 25 20.23 -7.32 2.08
C GLY A 25 20.63 -8.68 1.52
N VAL A 26 20.21 -8.96 0.30
CA VAL A 26 20.52 -10.23 -0.37
C VAL A 26 21.99 -10.29 -0.84
N THR A 27 22.47 -11.48 -1.18
CA THR A 27 23.81 -11.64 -1.77
C THR A 27 23.91 -10.99 -3.14
N ALA A 28 25.12 -10.66 -3.59
CA ALA A 28 25.35 -10.13 -4.94
C ALA A 28 24.83 -11.08 -6.04
N GLN A 29 24.91 -12.41 -5.82
CA GLN A 29 24.38 -13.40 -6.74
C GLN A 29 22.85 -13.34 -6.81
N GLU A 30 22.16 -13.23 -5.68
CA GLU A 30 20.71 -13.06 -5.66
C GLU A 30 20.31 -11.73 -6.32
N ALA A 31 21.02 -10.61 -6.03
CA ALA A 31 20.77 -9.32 -6.66
C ALA A 31 20.92 -9.36 -8.18
N ALA A 32 21.85 -10.16 -8.72
CA ALA A 32 22.03 -10.31 -10.16
C ALA A 32 20.78 -10.81 -10.89
N ARG A 33 19.86 -11.46 -10.18
CA ARG A 33 18.56 -11.88 -10.72
C ARG A 33 17.69 -10.71 -11.21
N LEU A 34 17.87 -9.51 -10.68
CA LEU A 34 17.18 -8.29 -11.14
C LEU A 34 17.51 -7.92 -12.60
N LYS A 35 18.61 -8.48 -13.14
CA LYS A 35 19.02 -8.29 -14.52
C LYS A 35 18.65 -9.47 -15.44
N THR A 36 18.16 -10.59 -14.89
CA THR A 36 17.89 -11.82 -15.62
C THR A 36 16.44 -12.25 -15.51
N ASP A 37 16.09 -13.01 -14.49
CA ASP A 37 14.77 -13.64 -14.30
C ASP A 37 13.78 -12.80 -13.49
N LEU A 38 14.24 -11.74 -12.85
CA LEU A 38 13.39 -10.75 -12.22
C LEU A 38 13.31 -9.46 -13.05
N THR A 39 12.24 -8.69 -12.84
CA THR A 39 12.17 -7.31 -13.34
C THR A 39 13.14 -6.44 -12.55
N PRO A 40 13.52 -5.26 -13.06
CA PRO A 40 14.40 -4.34 -12.32
C PRO A 40 13.83 -3.87 -10.97
N LEU A 41 12.52 -3.99 -10.75
CA LEU A 41 11.86 -3.68 -9.48
C LEU A 41 11.66 -4.92 -8.58
N GLY A 42 11.96 -6.14 -9.07
CA GLY A 42 11.94 -7.37 -8.27
C GLY A 42 10.80 -8.37 -8.56
N GLY A 43 9.84 -8.00 -9.42
CA GLY A 43 8.80 -8.94 -9.86
C GLY A 43 9.36 -10.07 -10.73
N GLU A 44 8.69 -11.19 -10.84
CA GLU A 44 9.06 -12.25 -11.78
C GLU A 44 8.92 -11.76 -13.23
N ARG A 45 9.99 -11.86 -14.03
CA ARG A 45 9.94 -11.39 -15.42
C ARG A 45 9.06 -12.26 -16.30
N ALA A 46 9.09 -13.56 -16.12
CA ALA A 46 8.32 -14.51 -16.89
C ALA A 46 6.81 -14.39 -16.63
N GLY A 47 6.00 -14.75 -17.62
CA GLY A 47 4.58 -14.97 -17.44
C GLY A 47 4.28 -16.21 -16.60
N ASN A 48 3.00 -16.41 -16.23
CA ASN A 48 2.59 -17.63 -15.56
C ASN A 48 2.36 -18.78 -16.56
N LYS A 49 2.13 -19.98 -16.03
CA LYS A 49 2.07 -21.21 -16.84
C LYS A 49 0.92 -21.23 -17.85
N ASP A 50 -0.22 -20.66 -17.52
CA ASP A 50 -1.41 -20.65 -18.38
C ASP A 50 -1.49 -19.41 -19.29
N GLY A 51 -0.53 -18.50 -19.18
CA GLY A 51 -0.44 -17.27 -20.00
C GLY A 51 -1.41 -16.17 -19.59
N SER A 52 -2.18 -16.34 -18.52
CA SER A 52 -3.10 -15.32 -18.03
C SER A 52 -2.38 -14.10 -17.43
N ILE A 53 -1.15 -14.29 -16.92
CA ILE A 53 -0.21 -13.23 -16.57
C ILE A 53 0.91 -13.25 -17.62
N PRO A 54 1.03 -12.22 -18.47
CA PRO A 54 2.06 -12.17 -19.51
C PRO A 54 3.47 -11.93 -18.91
N ALA A 55 4.52 -12.21 -19.68
CA ALA A 55 5.86 -11.77 -19.33
C ALA A 55 5.93 -10.24 -19.27
N TRP A 56 6.74 -9.71 -18.34
CA TRP A 56 7.01 -8.27 -18.30
C TRP A 56 7.99 -7.88 -19.41
N THR A 57 7.63 -6.90 -20.24
CA THR A 57 8.39 -6.47 -21.42
C THR A 57 8.85 -5.02 -21.36
N GLY A 58 8.96 -4.46 -20.13
CA GLY A 58 9.42 -3.07 -19.93
C GLY A 58 8.34 -2.14 -19.37
N GLY A 59 7.13 -2.64 -19.15
CA GLY A 59 6.00 -1.86 -18.66
C GLY A 59 5.36 -1.02 -19.78
N TYR A 60 4.49 -0.09 -19.38
CA TYR A 60 3.81 0.82 -20.32
C TYR A 60 4.47 2.21 -20.28
N THR A 61 5.28 2.51 -21.28
CA THR A 61 6.02 3.77 -21.39
C THR A 61 5.55 4.67 -22.55
N THR A 62 4.54 4.23 -23.29
CA THR A 62 3.97 5.00 -24.40
C THR A 62 3.14 6.17 -23.87
N ALA A 63 3.34 7.35 -24.44
CA ALA A 63 2.52 8.51 -24.09
C ALA A 63 1.05 8.25 -24.39
N ILE A 64 0.17 8.54 -23.44
CA ILE A 64 -1.28 8.43 -23.64
C ILE A 64 -1.72 9.55 -24.59
N PRO A 65 -2.36 9.23 -25.72
CA PRO A 65 -2.79 10.23 -26.69
C PRO A 65 -3.65 11.32 -26.05
N GLY A 66 -3.31 12.58 -26.33
CA GLY A 66 -4.05 13.74 -25.83
C GLY A 66 -3.79 14.10 -24.35
N PHE A 67 -3.01 13.31 -23.62
CA PHE A 67 -2.65 13.64 -22.25
C PHE A 67 -1.65 14.80 -22.20
N LYS A 68 -1.97 15.79 -21.37
CA LYS A 68 -1.07 16.90 -21.00
C LYS A 68 -0.91 16.89 -19.50
N ASN A 69 0.29 17.21 -19.03
CA ASN A 69 0.54 17.32 -17.59
C ASN A 69 -0.44 18.34 -16.94
N GLY A 70 -1.02 17.97 -15.82
CA GLY A 70 -2.09 18.74 -15.17
C GLY A 70 -3.50 18.42 -15.68
N GLY A 71 -3.65 17.62 -16.72
CA GLY A 71 -4.92 17.12 -17.24
C GLY A 71 -5.31 15.74 -16.68
N ARG A 72 -6.54 15.32 -16.97
CA ARG A 72 -6.98 13.96 -16.66
C ARG A 72 -6.34 12.97 -17.64
N ARG A 73 -5.85 11.86 -17.12
CA ARG A 73 -5.35 10.76 -17.96
C ARG A 73 -6.51 10.04 -18.64
N GLY A 74 -6.35 9.76 -19.93
CA GLY A 74 -7.23 8.81 -20.61
C GLY A 74 -6.95 7.38 -20.18
N ASP A 75 -7.82 6.47 -20.56
CA ASP A 75 -7.62 5.04 -20.38
C ASP A 75 -6.96 4.44 -21.64
N PRO A 76 -5.70 3.97 -21.57
CA PRO A 76 -5.03 3.36 -22.73
C PRO A 76 -5.68 2.04 -23.16
N PHE A 77 -6.53 1.46 -22.32
CA PHE A 77 -7.24 0.20 -22.56
C PHE A 77 -8.75 0.38 -22.74
N ALA A 78 -9.21 1.60 -23.05
CA ALA A 78 -10.65 1.94 -23.15
C ALA A 78 -11.44 1.05 -24.10
N GLY A 79 -10.80 0.52 -25.16
CA GLY A 79 -11.42 -0.38 -26.14
C GLY A 79 -11.61 -1.82 -25.68
N GLU A 80 -11.02 -2.22 -24.56
CA GLU A 80 -11.09 -3.60 -24.08
C GLU A 80 -12.40 -3.88 -23.34
N LYS A 81 -12.87 -5.12 -23.50
CA LYS A 81 -14.03 -5.65 -22.78
C LYS A 81 -13.57 -6.66 -21.74
N PRO A 82 -14.35 -6.87 -20.65
CA PRO A 82 -14.06 -7.94 -19.70
C PRO A 82 -14.05 -9.30 -20.40
N LEU A 83 -13.13 -10.15 -19.99
CA LEU A 83 -13.09 -11.56 -20.40
C LEU A 83 -14.26 -12.34 -19.79
N TYR A 84 -14.55 -12.04 -18.52
CA TYR A 84 -15.69 -12.57 -17.76
C TYR A 84 -15.96 -11.68 -16.55
N SER A 85 -17.13 -11.89 -15.95
CA SER A 85 -17.52 -11.20 -14.71
C SER A 85 -17.74 -12.21 -13.58
N ILE A 86 -17.25 -11.86 -12.40
CA ILE A 86 -17.52 -12.61 -11.18
C ILE A 86 -18.62 -11.90 -10.39
N THR A 87 -19.64 -12.66 -10.04
CA THR A 87 -20.78 -12.22 -9.26
C THR A 87 -20.95 -13.15 -8.04
N ALA A 88 -21.91 -12.87 -7.17
CA ALA A 88 -22.24 -13.76 -6.07
C ALA A 88 -22.57 -15.20 -6.53
N ALA A 89 -23.13 -15.37 -7.73
CA ALA A 89 -23.56 -16.66 -8.26
C ALA A 89 -22.39 -17.58 -8.65
N ASN A 90 -21.27 -17.04 -9.16
CA ASN A 90 -20.13 -17.84 -9.61
C ASN A 90 -18.86 -17.62 -8.78
N MET A 91 -18.93 -16.82 -7.72
CA MET A 91 -17.81 -16.45 -6.86
C MET A 91 -17.05 -17.68 -6.32
N ALA A 92 -17.74 -18.76 -5.97
CA ALA A 92 -17.12 -19.95 -5.41
C ALA A 92 -16.05 -20.57 -6.35
N GLN A 93 -16.23 -20.46 -7.66
CA GLN A 93 -15.28 -20.95 -8.67
C GLN A 93 -13.97 -20.13 -8.73
N HIS A 94 -13.99 -18.92 -8.20
CA HIS A 94 -12.89 -17.97 -8.21
C HIS A 94 -12.37 -17.61 -6.81
N ALA A 95 -12.87 -18.28 -5.77
CA ALA A 95 -12.61 -17.92 -4.37
C ALA A 95 -11.12 -17.83 -4.02
N SER A 96 -10.28 -18.71 -4.60
CA SER A 96 -8.83 -18.71 -4.38
C SER A 96 -8.10 -17.49 -4.95
N LYS A 97 -8.74 -16.73 -5.85
CA LYS A 97 -8.18 -15.53 -6.48
C LYS A 97 -8.82 -14.24 -5.93
N LEU A 98 -9.72 -14.33 -4.95
CA LEU A 98 -10.46 -13.22 -4.36
C LEU A 98 -10.10 -13.09 -2.87
N THR A 99 -9.93 -11.85 -2.40
CA THR A 99 -9.74 -11.59 -0.98
C THR A 99 -11.03 -11.82 -0.19
N ASP A 100 -10.90 -11.99 1.14
CA ASP A 100 -12.06 -12.13 2.03
C ASP A 100 -12.99 -10.91 1.91
N GLY A 101 -12.41 -9.72 1.80
CA GLY A 101 -13.15 -8.46 1.61
C GLY A 101 -13.90 -8.40 0.28
N THR A 102 -13.26 -8.80 -0.83
CA THR A 102 -13.92 -8.85 -2.13
C THR A 102 -15.07 -9.85 -2.15
N GLN A 103 -14.88 -11.04 -1.55
CA GLN A 103 -15.95 -12.02 -1.41
C GLN A 103 -17.10 -11.50 -0.54
N ALA A 104 -16.79 -10.76 0.54
CA ALA A 104 -17.81 -10.14 1.39
C ALA A 104 -18.64 -9.09 0.63
N LEU A 105 -18.01 -8.28 -0.23
CA LEU A 105 -18.72 -7.32 -1.09
C LEU A 105 -19.64 -8.01 -2.07
N LEU A 106 -19.20 -9.08 -2.74
CA LEU A 106 -20.03 -9.88 -3.65
C LEU A 106 -21.26 -10.47 -2.94
N LYS A 107 -21.08 -10.98 -1.72
CA LYS A 107 -22.18 -11.51 -0.89
C LYS A 107 -23.14 -10.42 -0.41
N LYS A 108 -22.59 -9.27 -0.02
CA LYS A 108 -23.37 -8.17 0.58
C LYS A 108 -24.19 -7.42 -0.46
N TYR A 109 -23.66 -7.27 -1.68
CA TYR A 109 -24.27 -6.49 -2.76
C TYR A 109 -24.44 -7.32 -4.05
N PRO A 110 -25.17 -8.46 -4.01
CA PRO A 110 -25.19 -9.44 -5.09
C PRO A 110 -25.82 -8.92 -6.39
N GLN A 111 -26.61 -7.84 -6.30
CA GLN A 111 -27.33 -7.27 -7.45
C GLN A 111 -26.56 -6.12 -8.12
N SER A 112 -25.55 -5.54 -7.45
CA SER A 112 -24.90 -4.32 -7.94
C SER A 112 -23.38 -4.39 -7.97
N PHE A 113 -22.77 -5.21 -7.13
CA PHE A 113 -21.32 -5.40 -7.13
C PHE A 113 -20.91 -6.62 -7.95
N ARG A 114 -19.90 -6.45 -8.78
CA ARG A 114 -19.27 -7.52 -9.54
C ARG A 114 -17.79 -7.20 -9.76
N VAL A 115 -17.03 -8.20 -10.13
CA VAL A 115 -15.62 -8.11 -10.50
C VAL A 115 -15.51 -8.41 -11.99
N ASP A 116 -15.32 -7.38 -12.80
CA ASP A 116 -15.13 -7.51 -14.25
C ASP A 116 -13.64 -7.76 -14.52
N VAL A 117 -13.32 -8.98 -14.95
CA VAL A 117 -11.94 -9.43 -15.17
C VAL A 117 -11.51 -9.16 -16.60
N TYR A 118 -10.40 -8.45 -16.73
CA TYR A 118 -9.80 -8.08 -18.01
C TYR A 118 -8.50 -8.83 -18.26
N LYS A 119 -8.00 -8.73 -19.49
CA LYS A 119 -6.66 -9.18 -19.83
C LYS A 119 -5.63 -8.43 -18.99
N THR A 120 -4.68 -9.14 -18.43
CA THR A 120 -3.61 -8.55 -17.62
C THR A 120 -2.62 -7.77 -18.48
N HIS A 121 -2.33 -6.54 -18.05
CA HIS A 121 -1.28 -5.69 -18.60
C HIS A 121 -0.31 -5.28 -17.48
N ARG A 122 0.91 -5.77 -17.54
CA ARG A 122 1.97 -5.44 -16.59
C ARG A 122 2.60 -4.09 -16.96
N THR A 123 1.97 -3.02 -16.51
CA THR A 123 2.28 -1.64 -16.94
C THR A 123 3.36 -0.96 -16.11
N ALA A 124 3.79 -1.56 -14.99
CA ALA A 124 4.78 -0.99 -14.09
C ALA A 124 6.10 -0.67 -14.81
N ALA A 125 6.55 0.56 -14.68
CA ALA A 125 7.83 1.05 -15.20
C ALA A 125 8.36 2.18 -14.31
N ALA A 126 9.68 2.34 -14.31
CA ALA A 126 10.37 3.44 -13.64
C ALA A 126 11.55 3.93 -14.51
N PRO A 127 12.10 5.12 -14.23
CA PRO A 127 13.33 5.59 -14.87
C PRO A 127 14.52 4.66 -14.57
N GLN A 128 15.51 4.63 -15.48
CA GLN A 128 16.67 3.76 -15.33
C GLN A 128 17.43 3.98 -14.00
N TRP A 129 17.53 5.22 -13.55
CA TRP A 129 18.23 5.52 -12.29
C TRP A 129 17.52 4.91 -11.06
N VAL A 130 16.19 4.72 -11.10
CA VAL A 130 15.44 3.98 -10.05
C VAL A 130 15.80 2.50 -10.09
N TYR A 131 15.92 1.91 -11.28
CA TYR A 131 16.36 0.54 -11.44
C TYR A 131 17.80 0.32 -10.94
N ASP A 132 18.70 1.26 -11.26
CA ASP A 132 20.09 1.21 -10.82
C ASP A 132 20.20 1.31 -9.29
N ASN A 133 19.42 2.18 -8.69
CA ASN A 133 19.36 2.30 -7.23
C ASN A 133 18.69 1.08 -6.57
N THR A 134 17.63 0.54 -7.16
CA THR A 134 17.01 -0.72 -6.69
C THR A 134 18.03 -1.86 -6.66
N PHE A 135 18.86 -1.96 -7.70
CA PHE A 135 19.93 -2.96 -7.76
C PHE A 135 20.97 -2.76 -6.64
N LYS A 136 21.37 -1.51 -6.35
CA LYS A 136 22.29 -1.20 -5.24
C LYS A 136 21.64 -1.53 -3.89
N ASN A 137 20.40 -1.08 -3.68
CA ASN A 137 19.63 -1.28 -2.45
C ASN A 137 19.51 -2.77 -2.11
N ALA A 138 19.37 -3.65 -3.11
CA ALA A 138 19.20 -5.08 -2.90
C ALA A 138 20.26 -5.69 -1.97
N THR A 139 21.49 -5.18 -2.02
CA THR A 139 22.62 -5.68 -1.19
C THR A 139 22.92 -4.82 0.03
N SER A 140 22.48 -3.54 0.04
CA SER A 140 22.84 -2.58 1.09
C SER A 140 21.70 -2.27 2.08
N ALA A 141 20.44 -2.44 1.65
CA ALA A 141 19.30 -2.14 2.50
C ALA A 141 19.20 -3.07 3.71
N LYS A 142 18.82 -2.51 4.85
CA LYS A 142 18.59 -3.23 6.11
C LYS A 142 17.39 -2.63 6.83
N ILE A 143 16.78 -3.43 7.70
CA ILE A 143 15.86 -2.94 8.72
C ILE A 143 16.58 -3.08 10.07
N GLU A 144 16.83 -1.95 10.72
CA GLU A 144 17.48 -1.87 12.03
C GLU A 144 16.50 -1.15 12.98
N ASP A 145 16.06 -1.84 14.02
CA ASP A 145 15.07 -1.31 14.97
C ASP A 145 13.78 -0.80 14.31
N GLY A 146 13.32 -1.48 13.25
CA GLY A 146 12.12 -1.10 12.48
C GLY A 146 12.34 0.08 11.51
N VAL A 147 13.58 0.54 11.32
CA VAL A 147 13.95 1.64 10.42
C VAL A 147 14.71 1.10 9.21
N VAL A 148 14.28 1.49 8.02
CA VAL A 148 15.01 1.18 6.78
C VAL A 148 16.26 2.04 6.69
N THR A 149 17.42 1.39 6.54
CA THR A 149 18.73 2.02 6.36
C THR A 149 19.42 1.47 5.11
N GLY A 150 20.44 2.16 4.60
CA GLY A 150 21.23 1.69 3.46
C GLY A 150 20.51 1.67 2.11
N ALA A 151 19.35 2.33 1.99
CA ALA A 151 18.57 2.41 0.76
C ALA A 151 18.22 3.86 0.42
N PHE A 152 18.20 4.16 -0.89
CA PHE A 152 17.79 5.45 -1.44
C PHE A 152 17.39 5.32 -2.91
N GLY A 153 16.36 6.04 -3.34
CA GLY A 153 16.02 6.27 -4.75
C GLY A 153 15.62 5.04 -5.55
N GLY A 154 15.30 3.93 -4.89
CA GLY A 154 14.88 2.67 -5.50
C GLY A 154 14.17 1.78 -4.49
N ILE A 155 13.61 0.68 -4.92
CA ILE A 155 12.98 -0.30 -4.04
C ILE A 155 14.03 -0.82 -3.04
N PRO A 156 13.78 -0.77 -1.72
CA PRO A 156 14.79 -1.18 -0.74
C PRO A 156 15.05 -2.69 -0.74
N PHE A 157 14.01 -3.52 -0.83
CA PHE A 157 14.11 -4.98 -0.74
C PHE A 157 13.47 -5.66 -1.96
N PRO A 158 14.03 -5.54 -3.19
CA PRO A 158 13.38 -6.07 -4.39
C PRO A 158 13.26 -7.60 -4.39
N ILE A 159 13.96 -8.28 -3.48
CA ILE A 159 13.88 -9.73 -3.22
C ILE A 159 13.62 -9.92 -1.71
N PRO A 160 12.40 -9.62 -1.24
CA PRO A 160 12.10 -9.61 0.17
C PRO A 160 12.05 -11.03 0.75
N LYS A 161 12.49 -11.17 2.01
CA LYS A 161 12.48 -12.41 2.79
C LYS A 161 11.43 -12.39 3.90
N THR A 162 10.98 -11.20 4.29
CA THR A 162 10.06 -11.01 5.41
C THR A 162 8.85 -10.16 5.02
N GLY A 163 7.79 -10.23 5.81
CA GLY A 163 6.62 -9.36 5.62
C GLY A 163 6.94 -7.89 5.87
N GLU A 164 7.85 -7.60 6.79
CA GLU A 164 8.31 -6.25 7.09
C GLU A 164 9.05 -5.62 5.89
N GLU A 165 9.91 -6.38 5.20
CA GLU A 165 10.57 -5.93 3.98
C GLU A 165 9.57 -5.65 2.85
N VAL A 166 8.52 -6.47 2.70
CA VAL A 166 7.45 -6.22 1.72
C VAL A 166 6.70 -4.92 2.04
N MET A 167 6.39 -4.66 3.31
CA MET A 167 5.71 -3.44 3.71
C MET A 167 6.60 -2.20 3.62
N ALA A 168 7.91 -2.34 3.87
CA ALA A 168 8.87 -1.27 3.62
C ALA A 168 8.95 -0.92 2.11
N ASN A 169 8.89 -1.92 1.23
CA ASN A 169 8.78 -1.68 -0.21
C ASN A 169 7.49 -0.94 -0.57
N HIS A 170 6.37 -1.29 0.08
CA HIS A 170 5.11 -0.59 -0.14
C HIS A 170 5.21 0.88 0.28
N GLU A 171 5.78 1.20 1.41
CA GLU A 171 5.97 2.59 1.85
C GLU A 171 6.87 3.39 0.91
N LEU A 172 7.88 2.72 0.36
CA LEU A 172 8.91 3.33 -0.48
C LEU A 172 8.78 2.98 -1.98
N HIS A 173 7.58 2.58 -2.44
CA HIS A 173 7.39 2.28 -3.85
C HIS A 173 7.53 3.52 -4.75
N TRP A 174 7.90 3.31 -6.01
CA TRP A 174 8.02 4.37 -6.99
C TRP A 174 6.66 4.93 -7.39
N ARG A 175 6.45 6.21 -7.18
CA ARG A 175 5.26 6.96 -7.60
C ARG A 175 5.59 8.32 -8.23
N GLY A 176 6.85 8.51 -8.63
CA GLY A 176 7.38 9.80 -9.09
C GLY A 176 8.12 10.53 -7.97
N GLU A 177 8.84 11.61 -8.33
CA GLU A 177 9.57 12.45 -7.39
C GLU A 177 8.64 13.44 -6.70
N ALA A 178 7.69 14.01 -7.46
CA ALA A 178 6.66 14.90 -6.97
C ALA A 178 5.44 14.90 -7.89
N TRP A 179 4.26 15.10 -7.32
CA TRP A 179 3.03 15.27 -8.09
C TRP A 179 2.02 16.16 -7.38
N GLN A 180 1.05 16.61 -8.13
CA GLN A 180 -0.10 17.36 -7.63
C GLN A 180 -1.38 16.66 -8.09
N ALA A 181 -2.40 16.63 -7.24
CA ALA A 181 -3.70 16.05 -7.56
C ALA A 181 -4.85 16.86 -6.97
N ASP A 182 -5.91 17.04 -7.74
CA ASP A 182 -7.19 17.47 -7.20
C ASP A 182 -7.93 16.22 -6.69
N PHE A 183 -8.54 16.30 -5.52
CA PHE A 183 -9.21 15.18 -4.89
C PHE A 183 -10.60 15.56 -4.39
N ARG A 184 -11.50 14.56 -4.34
CA ARG A 184 -12.78 14.61 -3.65
C ARG A 184 -12.98 13.34 -2.85
N GLY A 185 -13.33 13.50 -1.58
CA GLY A 185 -13.64 12.38 -0.68
C GLY A 185 -15.14 12.34 -0.38
N TYR A 186 -15.73 11.18 -0.54
CA TYR A 186 -17.15 10.94 -0.28
C TYR A 186 -17.33 9.89 0.80
N LEU A 187 -18.39 10.07 1.57
CA LEU A 187 -18.89 9.07 2.51
C LEU A 187 -20.18 8.47 1.95
N GLY A 188 -20.24 7.15 1.87
CA GLY A 188 -21.47 6.41 1.64
C GLY A 188 -22.20 6.16 2.96
N THR A 189 -23.46 6.54 3.07
CA THR A 189 -24.28 6.26 4.24
C THR A 189 -24.93 4.89 4.12
N ALA A 190 -25.44 4.33 5.21
CA ALA A 190 -26.20 3.08 5.21
C ALA A 190 -27.47 3.15 4.34
N SER A 191 -28.05 4.35 4.16
CA SER A 191 -29.19 4.61 3.27
C SER A 191 -28.80 4.77 1.79
N GLY A 192 -27.51 4.64 1.43
CA GLY A 192 -27.01 4.79 0.07
C GLY A 192 -26.82 6.23 -0.38
N GLN A 193 -26.89 7.20 0.52
CA GLN A 193 -26.56 8.60 0.20
C GLN A 193 -25.05 8.78 0.10
N ARG A 194 -24.62 9.65 -0.79
CA ARG A 194 -23.22 10.06 -0.98
C ARG A 194 -23.05 11.47 -0.43
N VAL A 195 -22.22 11.62 0.56
CA VAL A 195 -21.95 12.90 1.21
C VAL A 195 -20.53 13.33 0.87
N LEU A 196 -20.37 14.48 0.21
CA LEU A 196 -19.06 15.09 0.00
C LEU A 196 -18.48 15.48 1.36
N SER A 197 -17.43 14.80 1.77
CA SER A 197 -16.76 15.06 3.05
C SER A 197 -15.63 16.07 2.91
N VAL A 198 -14.90 16.01 1.80
CA VAL A 198 -13.77 16.88 1.53
C VAL A 198 -13.53 16.98 0.03
N GLU A 199 -13.11 18.15 -0.45
CA GLU A 199 -12.49 18.32 -1.76
C GLU A 199 -11.36 19.34 -1.65
N GLY A 200 -10.37 19.22 -2.51
CA GLY A 200 -9.22 20.10 -2.45
C GLY A 200 -8.12 19.70 -3.41
N ARG A 201 -6.94 20.24 -3.13
CA ARG A 201 -5.72 19.96 -3.86
C ARG A 201 -4.65 19.46 -2.93
N GLY A 202 -3.95 18.41 -3.39
CA GLY A 202 -2.78 17.85 -2.72
C GLY A 202 -1.51 18.08 -3.52
N ASP A 203 -0.46 18.47 -2.83
CA ASP A 203 0.92 18.47 -3.32
C ASP A 203 1.67 17.39 -2.57
N PHE A 204 2.43 16.60 -3.29
CA PHE A 204 3.16 15.45 -2.77
C PHE A 204 4.58 15.49 -3.28
N GLN A 205 5.53 15.21 -2.39
CA GLN A 205 6.94 15.07 -2.73
C GLN A 205 7.51 13.82 -2.06
N MET A 206 8.38 13.14 -2.78
CA MET A 206 9.09 11.95 -2.33
C MET A 206 10.59 12.25 -2.21
N PRO A 207 11.09 12.85 -1.10
CA PRO A 207 12.52 13.16 -0.94
C PRO A 207 13.41 11.91 -1.05
N TYR A 208 12.89 10.73 -0.73
CA TYR A 208 13.56 9.46 -0.93
C TYR A 208 13.92 9.20 -2.41
N TYR A 209 13.21 9.82 -3.34
CA TYR A 209 13.42 9.72 -4.78
C TYR A 209 13.99 11.00 -5.41
N ALA A 210 14.54 11.92 -4.63
CA ALA A 210 15.19 13.12 -5.17
C ALA A 210 16.49 12.72 -5.91
N ASN A 211 16.41 12.63 -7.22
CA ASN A 211 17.51 12.12 -8.04
C ASN A 211 18.80 12.94 -7.86
N GLY A 212 19.91 12.26 -7.57
CA GLY A 212 21.21 12.90 -7.35
C GLY A 212 21.40 13.54 -5.96
N GLU A 213 20.47 13.40 -5.02
CA GLU A 213 20.49 14.02 -3.70
C GLU A 213 20.63 13.02 -2.53
N ALA A 214 21.20 11.85 -2.77
CA ALA A 214 21.33 10.81 -1.75
C ALA A 214 22.08 11.28 -0.49
N ASP A 215 23.09 12.13 -0.64
CA ASP A 215 23.89 12.74 0.45
C ASP A 215 23.10 13.77 1.28
N LYS A 216 22.01 14.29 0.74
CA LYS A 216 21.13 15.25 1.42
C LYS A 216 19.92 14.59 2.08
N PHE A 217 19.71 13.28 1.84
CA PHE A 217 18.57 12.58 2.37
C PHE A 217 18.65 12.45 3.89
N ASN A 218 17.67 13.03 4.57
CA ASN A 218 17.62 13.11 6.04
C ASN A 218 16.66 12.10 6.67
N GLY A 219 16.13 11.16 5.88
CA GLY A 219 15.16 10.16 6.32
C GLY A 219 13.69 10.54 6.10
N GLN A 220 13.37 11.77 5.71
CA GLN A 220 12.02 12.13 5.30
C GLN A 220 11.73 11.53 3.93
N TYR A 221 10.87 10.52 3.86
CA TYR A 221 10.61 9.83 2.60
C TYR A 221 9.38 10.35 1.86
N TRP A 222 8.40 10.95 2.56
CA TRP A 222 7.18 11.47 1.96
C TRP A 222 6.76 12.78 2.63
N GLN A 223 6.49 13.78 1.82
CA GLN A 223 5.94 15.07 2.24
C GLN A 223 4.60 15.29 1.55
N ILE A 224 3.61 15.72 2.33
CA ILE A 224 2.24 15.90 1.90
C ILE A 224 1.78 17.31 2.30
N ARG A 225 1.11 18.00 1.39
CA ARG A 225 0.35 19.21 1.68
C ARG A 225 -1.02 19.08 1.04
N LEU A 226 -2.08 19.13 1.83
CA LEU A 226 -3.46 19.13 1.36
C LEU A 226 -4.09 20.46 1.71
N VAL A 227 -4.81 21.09 0.76
CA VAL A 227 -5.58 22.32 0.98
C VAL A 227 -7.01 22.07 0.51
N ASN A 228 -7.96 22.22 1.42
CA ASN A 228 -9.36 21.96 1.15
C ASN A 228 -10.00 23.20 0.51
N SER A 229 -10.73 22.99 -0.59
CA SER A 229 -11.57 23.99 -1.24
C SER A 229 -13.05 23.83 -0.87
N GLY A 230 -13.44 22.68 -0.34
CA GLY A 230 -14.82 22.38 0.05
C GLY A 230 -14.96 21.10 0.90
N PRO A 231 -16.17 20.84 1.36
CA PRO A 231 -17.36 21.70 1.37
C PRO A 231 -17.14 23.01 2.18
N PRO A 232 -18.06 24.00 2.15
CA PRO A 232 -17.84 25.31 2.77
C PRO A 232 -17.35 25.29 4.22
N VAL A 233 -17.80 24.32 5.01
CA VAL A 233 -17.37 24.15 6.41
C VAL A 233 -15.88 23.79 6.54
N ARG A 234 -15.26 23.26 5.48
CA ARG A 234 -13.85 22.85 5.42
C ARG A 234 -12.98 23.72 4.53
N ALA A 235 -13.58 24.61 3.76
CA ALA A 235 -12.85 25.46 2.83
C ALA A 235 -11.75 26.27 3.55
N GLY A 236 -10.52 26.21 3.01
CA GLY A 236 -9.33 26.84 3.58
C GLY A 236 -8.63 26.04 4.69
N GLU A 237 -9.19 24.92 5.16
CA GLU A 237 -8.41 24.00 6.01
C GLU A 237 -7.21 23.47 5.23
N ALA A 238 -6.09 23.29 5.91
CA ALA A 238 -4.91 22.70 5.32
C ALA A 238 -4.27 21.70 6.29
N ILE A 239 -3.69 20.66 5.74
CA ILE A 239 -2.87 19.70 6.49
C ILE A 239 -1.52 19.54 5.78
N THR A 240 -0.46 19.43 6.55
CA THR A 240 0.85 19.01 6.03
C THR A 240 1.40 17.89 6.89
N GLY A 241 2.05 16.94 6.24
CA GLY A 241 2.72 15.81 6.88
C GLY A 241 4.12 15.62 6.33
N HIS A 242 5.06 15.37 7.22
CA HIS A 242 6.42 14.96 6.91
C HIS A 242 6.62 13.56 7.50
N LEU A 243 6.58 12.54 6.65
CA LEU A 243 6.76 11.17 7.06
C LEU A 243 8.24 10.80 6.97
N HIS A 244 8.74 10.15 7.99
CA HIS A 244 10.15 9.82 8.17
C HIS A 244 10.32 8.30 8.33
N LEU A 245 11.41 7.72 7.84
CA LEU A 245 11.73 6.29 8.01
C LEU A 245 11.77 5.89 9.48
N ASP A 246 12.38 6.73 10.32
CA ASP A 246 12.21 6.67 11.77
C ASP A 246 10.87 7.36 12.12
N GLN A 247 9.85 6.57 12.37
CA GLN A 247 8.50 7.06 12.51
C GLN A 247 8.28 7.99 13.72
N ASP A 248 9.17 7.96 14.72
CA ASP A 248 9.14 8.90 15.84
C ASP A 248 9.51 10.33 15.43
N LYS A 249 10.18 10.49 14.29
CA LYS A 249 10.50 11.79 13.67
C LYS A 249 9.42 12.28 12.70
N SER A 250 8.43 11.47 12.39
CA SER A 250 7.28 11.90 11.57
C SER A 250 6.49 12.99 12.28
N ALA A 251 6.00 13.96 11.53
CA ALA A 251 5.22 15.07 12.08
C ALA A 251 4.15 15.55 11.11
N SER A 252 3.02 15.95 11.64
CA SER A 252 1.92 16.53 10.87
C SER A 252 1.36 17.76 11.56
N TRP A 253 0.88 18.69 10.76
CA TRP A 253 0.26 19.94 11.21
C TRP A 253 -1.05 20.17 10.49
N VAL A 254 -1.98 20.82 11.15
CA VAL A 254 -3.26 21.23 10.59
C VAL A 254 -3.47 22.73 10.81
N TYR A 255 -3.94 23.39 9.76
CA TYR A 255 -4.51 24.73 9.87
C TYR A 255 -6.03 24.63 9.84
N LEU A 256 -6.69 25.16 10.87
CA LEU A 256 -8.13 25.18 11.00
C LEU A 256 -8.62 26.63 10.82
N THR A 257 -9.46 26.87 9.79
CA THR A 257 -9.95 28.20 9.43
C THR A 257 -10.72 28.86 10.55
N GLY A 258 -11.57 28.12 11.26
CA GLY A 258 -12.33 28.64 12.40
C GLY A 258 -11.47 29.11 13.58
N GLN A 259 -10.28 28.55 13.73
CA GLN A 259 -9.34 28.92 14.80
C GLN A 259 -8.22 29.85 14.32
N ARG A 260 -8.02 29.98 13.01
CA ARG A 260 -6.95 30.76 12.35
C ARG A 260 -5.56 30.44 12.91
N ARG A 261 -5.32 29.17 13.28
CA ARG A 261 -4.06 28.70 13.89
C ARG A 261 -3.61 27.39 13.29
N VAL A 262 -2.30 27.26 13.15
CA VAL A 262 -1.64 25.98 12.86
C VAL A 262 -1.44 25.24 14.19
N ARG A 263 -1.76 23.95 14.18
CA ARG A 263 -1.52 23.05 15.33
C ARG A 263 -0.75 21.81 14.86
N LYS A 264 0.23 21.41 15.62
CA LYS A 264 0.85 20.09 15.44
C LYS A 264 -0.16 19.02 15.86
N LEU A 265 -0.31 17.99 15.06
CA LEU A 265 -1.12 16.83 15.38
C LEU A 265 -0.24 15.84 16.17
N PRO A 266 -0.49 15.63 17.47
CA PRO A 266 0.38 14.79 18.29
C PRO A 266 0.31 13.31 17.91
N ASN A 267 -0.80 12.87 17.32
CA ASN A 267 -1.08 11.46 17.01
C ASN A 267 -1.68 11.30 15.59
N ALA A 268 -1.04 11.93 14.59
CA ALA A 268 -1.43 11.71 13.18
C ALA A 268 -0.87 10.37 12.68
N CYS A 269 -1.18 9.30 13.38
CA CYS A 269 -0.76 7.96 13.03
C CYS A 269 -1.82 6.93 13.41
N CYS A 270 -1.55 5.74 13.00
CA CYS A 270 -2.20 4.55 13.51
C CYS A 270 -3.73 4.60 13.27
N ASP A 271 -4.50 4.02 14.15
CA ASP A 271 -5.95 3.99 14.07
C ASP A 271 -6.65 5.29 14.53
N THR A 272 -5.92 6.40 14.61
CA THR A 272 -6.52 7.71 14.87
C THR A 272 -7.47 8.09 13.72
N PRO A 273 -8.75 8.38 14.00
CA PRO A 273 -9.73 8.71 12.97
C PRO A 273 -9.35 9.98 12.20
N THR A 274 -9.49 9.97 10.87
CA THR A 274 -9.20 11.15 10.06
C THR A 274 -10.40 12.10 10.01
N PRO A 275 -10.20 13.41 10.22
CA PRO A 275 -11.30 14.39 10.09
C PRO A 275 -11.87 14.42 8.66
N ALA A 276 -11.05 14.21 7.64
CA ALA A 276 -11.45 14.24 6.23
C ALA A 276 -12.52 13.20 5.90
N THR A 277 -12.57 12.08 6.62
CA THR A 277 -13.55 11.02 6.42
C THR A 277 -14.59 10.96 7.55
N ALA A 278 -14.73 12.01 8.33
CA ALA A 278 -15.59 12.05 9.51
C ALA A 278 -15.37 10.84 10.47
N GLY A 279 -14.13 10.35 10.54
CA GLY A 279 -13.73 9.24 11.40
C GLY A 279 -14.01 7.83 10.82
N VAL A 280 -14.51 7.71 9.61
CA VAL A 280 -14.72 6.40 8.96
C VAL A 280 -13.40 5.73 8.65
N ALA A 281 -12.41 6.48 8.16
CA ALA A 281 -11.06 5.99 7.96
C ALA A 281 -10.10 6.49 9.04
N SER A 282 -9.01 5.79 9.26
CA SER A 282 -7.90 6.16 10.13
C SER A 282 -6.67 6.63 9.33
N PHE A 283 -5.71 7.25 10.01
CA PHE A 283 -4.49 7.75 9.35
C PHE A 283 -3.66 6.64 8.71
N ASP A 284 -3.63 5.46 9.30
CA ASP A 284 -2.91 4.30 8.77
C ASP A 284 -3.63 3.58 7.61
N GLU A 285 -4.82 4.03 7.22
CA GLU A 285 -5.55 3.54 6.05
C GLU A 285 -5.24 4.33 4.77
N ILE A 286 -4.46 5.40 4.90
CA ILE A 286 -3.97 6.13 3.72
C ILE A 286 -3.11 5.17 2.89
N ASP A 287 -3.31 5.18 1.57
CA ASP A 287 -2.57 4.32 0.63
C ASP A 287 -2.65 2.82 1.00
N VAL A 288 -3.82 2.38 1.49
CA VAL A 288 -4.12 1.06 2.05
C VAL A 288 -3.40 0.80 3.38
N PHE A 289 -2.13 1.19 3.51
CA PHE A 289 -1.38 1.21 4.75
C PHE A 289 -0.28 2.28 4.72
N ALA A 290 -0.37 3.25 5.60
CA ALA A 290 0.66 4.26 5.90
C ALA A 290 0.81 4.42 7.42
N GLY A 291 0.95 3.30 8.11
CA GLY A 291 0.98 3.22 9.58
C GLY A 291 2.37 3.00 10.15
N ARG A 292 2.41 2.74 11.45
CA ARG A 292 3.63 2.37 12.17
C ARG A 292 3.90 0.88 12.05
N ASN A 293 4.95 0.52 11.32
CA ASN A 293 5.37 -0.87 11.12
C ASN A 293 5.82 -1.54 12.42
N ASP A 294 6.41 -0.80 13.34
CA ASP A 294 6.93 -1.27 14.64
C ASP A 294 5.85 -1.79 15.59
N ARG A 295 4.57 -1.48 15.34
CA ARG A 295 3.44 -1.92 16.18
C ARG A 295 2.94 -3.32 15.87
N PHE A 296 3.33 -3.90 14.75
CA PHE A 296 2.83 -5.18 14.26
C PHE A 296 3.95 -6.20 14.10
N ASP A 297 3.60 -7.46 14.26
CA ASP A 297 4.38 -8.60 13.78
C ASP A 297 3.95 -8.88 12.34
N TRP A 298 4.90 -8.85 11.43
CA TRP A 298 4.68 -8.99 9.99
C TRP A 298 5.08 -10.37 9.50
N LYS A 299 4.11 -11.13 9.02
CA LYS A 299 4.33 -12.46 8.47
C LYS A 299 4.18 -12.44 6.96
N LEU A 300 5.23 -12.80 6.23
CA LEU A 300 5.13 -13.11 4.80
C LEU A 300 4.46 -14.48 4.65
N VAL A 301 3.23 -14.49 4.12
CA VAL A 301 2.48 -15.72 3.87
C VAL A 301 2.98 -16.41 2.60
N GLY A 302 3.37 -15.60 1.61
CA GLY A 302 3.90 -16.07 0.33
C GLY A 302 3.44 -15.22 -0.83
N LYS A 303 3.69 -15.69 -2.03
CA LYS A 303 3.26 -15.06 -3.28
C LYS A 303 2.07 -15.82 -3.85
N GLN A 304 1.04 -15.13 -4.32
CA GLN A 304 -0.18 -15.70 -4.87
C GLN A 304 -0.61 -14.95 -6.14
N GLU A 305 -1.34 -15.65 -7.02
CA GLU A 305 -2.01 -15.02 -8.16
C GLU A 305 -3.42 -14.61 -7.74
N MET A 306 -3.67 -13.30 -7.69
CA MET A 306 -4.91 -12.71 -7.20
C MET A 306 -5.50 -11.74 -8.21
N LEU A 307 -6.82 -11.65 -8.22
CA LEU A 307 -7.54 -10.60 -8.93
C LEU A 307 -7.47 -9.31 -8.10
N ILE A 308 -6.87 -8.29 -8.68
CA ILE A 308 -6.68 -6.98 -8.06
C ILE A 308 -7.20 -5.87 -8.96
N SER A 309 -7.61 -4.75 -8.36
CA SER A 309 -7.89 -3.53 -9.12
C SER A 309 -6.58 -3.02 -9.73
N TYR A 310 -6.49 -3.00 -11.07
CA TYR A 310 -5.27 -2.60 -11.76
C TYR A 310 -5.62 -1.90 -13.07
N ASN A 311 -4.82 -0.91 -13.47
CA ASN A 311 -5.06 -0.12 -14.68
C ASN A 311 -6.47 0.51 -14.75
N SER A 312 -7.08 0.83 -13.60
CA SER A 312 -8.45 1.34 -13.49
C SER A 312 -8.56 2.82 -13.90
N ASN A 313 -7.93 3.21 -15.03
CA ASN A 313 -7.91 4.60 -15.51
C ASN A 313 -9.32 5.15 -15.82
N ARG A 314 -10.29 4.28 -16.09
CA ARG A 314 -11.70 4.67 -16.29
C ARG A 314 -12.31 5.38 -15.08
N LEU A 315 -11.80 5.16 -13.86
CA LEU A 315 -12.25 5.89 -12.66
C LEU A 315 -12.00 7.41 -12.77
N HIS A 316 -11.04 7.82 -13.59
CA HIS A 316 -10.66 9.23 -13.79
C HIS A 316 -11.30 9.85 -15.04
N THR A 317 -11.99 9.09 -15.88
CA THR A 317 -12.55 9.60 -17.15
C THR A 317 -13.93 10.26 -17.02
N PRO A 318 -14.88 9.83 -16.17
CA PRO A 318 -16.19 10.45 -16.06
C PRO A 318 -16.10 11.90 -15.56
N SER A 319 -16.99 12.73 -16.09
CA SER A 319 -17.10 14.14 -15.67
C SER A 319 -17.93 14.31 -14.40
N LYS A 320 -18.77 13.33 -14.06
CA LYS A 320 -19.65 13.35 -12.88
C LYS A 320 -19.25 12.27 -11.89
N ASP A 321 -19.12 12.64 -10.64
CA ASP A 321 -18.83 11.68 -9.56
C ASP A 321 -19.94 10.64 -9.41
N SER A 322 -21.19 10.99 -9.75
CA SER A 322 -22.33 10.06 -9.76
C SER A 322 -22.17 8.88 -10.69
N ASP A 323 -21.36 9.01 -11.72
CA ASP A 323 -21.11 7.93 -12.69
C ASP A 323 -20.15 6.89 -12.11
N VAL A 324 -19.24 7.33 -11.23
CA VAL A 324 -18.23 6.50 -10.59
C VAL A 324 -18.71 5.93 -9.26
N LEU A 325 -19.50 6.72 -8.50
CA LEU A 325 -19.95 6.37 -7.16
C LEU A 325 -21.38 5.82 -7.18
N LEU A 326 -21.56 4.56 -6.86
CA LEU A 326 -22.88 3.98 -6.57
C LEU A 326 -23.25 4.16 -5.09
N ALA A 327 -24.41 3.69 -4.70
CA ALA A 327 -24.92 3.87 -3.35
C ALA A 327 -23.99 3.27 -2.26
N ASN A 328 -23.39 2.11 -2.54
CA ASN A 328 -22.64 1.35 -1.53
C ASN A 328 -21.20 0.97 -1.95
N HIS A 329 -20.83 1.21 -3.18
CA HIS A 329 -19.50 0.89 -3.74
C HIS A 329 -19.26 1.69 -5.02
N LEU A 330 -18.05 1.61 -5.56
CA LEU A 330 -17.73 2.17 -6.87
C LEU A 330 -18.52 1.44 -7.97
N ASN A 331 -18.81 2.14 -9.04
CA ASN A 331 -19.47 1.56 -10.21
C ASN A 331 -18.53 0.56 -10.90
N PRO A 332 -18.87 -0.73 -10.93
CA PRO A 332 -18.03 -1.76 -11.56
C PRO A 332 -17.68 -1.49 -13.01
N ASP A 333 -18.52 -0.74 -13.77
CA ASP A 333 -18.25 -0.38 -15.17
C ASP A 333 -16.97 0.44 -15.35
N HIS A 334 -16.49 1.07 -14.29
CA HIS A 334 -15.28 1.89 -14.28
C HIS A 334 -14.10 1.24 -13.58
N VAL A 335 -14.28 0.07 -12.98
CA VAL A 335 -13.21 -0.65 -12.28
C VAL A 335 -12.71 -1.79 -13.14
N ARG A 336 -11.41 -1.83 -13.35
CA ARG A 336 -10.72 -2.90 -14.07
C ARG A 336 -10.06 -3.83 -13.06
N TRP A 337 -10.31 -5.13 -13.17
CA TRP A 337 -9.67 -6.16 -12.40
C TRP A 337 -8.80 -7.03 -13.29
N GLU A 338 -7.58 -7.26 -12.87
CA GLU A 338 -6.61 -8.07 -13.60
C GLU A 338 -5.99 -9.12 -12.67
N LEU A 339 -5.57 -10.24 -13.24
CA LEU A 339 -4.84 -11.26 -12.48
C LEU A 339 -3.37 -10.87 -12.38
N HIS A 340 -2.86 -10.69 -11.17
CA HIS A 340 -1.47 -10.35 -10.88
C HIS A 340 -0.90 -11.25 -9.80
N ARG A 341 0.43 -11.34 -9.71
CA ARG A 341 1.11 -11.93 -8.58
C ARG A 341 1.24 -10.89 -7.49
N VAL A 342 0.83 -11.26 -6.29
CA VAL A 342 0.93 -10.39 -5.10
C VAL A 342 1.67 -11.11 -3.98
N TYR A 343 2.43 -10.36 -3.22
CA TYR A 343 2.90 -10.81 -1.92
C TYR A 343 1.75 -10.67 -0.93
N VAL A 344 1.46 -11.74 -0.20
CA VAL A 344 0.46 -11.74 0.86
C VAL A 344 1.16 -11.60 2.20
N VAL A 345 0.84 -10.53 2.92
CA VAL A 345 1.44 -10.20 4.21
C VAL A 345 0.36 -10.10 5.27
N GLU A 346 0.53 -10.82 6.38
CA GLU A 346 -0.32 -10.67 7.56
C GLU A 346 0.35 -9.79 8.61
N ALA A 347 -0.42 -8.86 9.15
CA ALA A 347 -0.06 -8.04 10.29
C ALA A 347 -0.85 -8.50 11.52
N THR A 348 -0.14 -8.78 12.60
CA THR A 348 -0.75 -9.07 13.91
C THR A 348 -0.25 -8.04 14.90
N LEU A 349 -1.15 -7.41 15.64
CA LEU A 349 -0.80 -6.38 16.61
C LEU A 349 0.07 -6.99 17.74
N LYS A 350 1.21 -6.35 18.02
CA LYS A 350 2.11 -6.77 19.10
C LYS A 350 1.46 -6.66 20.48
N ALA A 351 1.87 -7.52 21.39
CA ALA A 351 1.43 -7.48 22.78
C ALA A 351 1.68 -6.09 23.41
N GLY A 352 0.70 -5.59 24.17
CA GLY A 352 0.76 -4.27 24.79
C GLY A 352 0.40 -3.09 23.89
N GLN A 353 0.26 -3.29 22.57
CA GLN A 353 -0.21 -2.29 21.65
C GLN A 353 -1.75 -2.28 21.57
N ARG A 354 -2.32 -1.17 21.09
CA ARG A 354 -3.77 -1.02 20.88
C ARG A 354 -4.03 -0.58 19.45
N HIS A 355 -5.02 -1.21 18.82
CA HIS A 355 -5.49 -0.88 17.48
C HIS A 355 -6.90 -1.42 17.28
N GLN A 356 -7.75 -0.70 16.53
CA GLN A 356 -9.12 -1.14 16.22
C GLN A 356 -9.14 -2.42 15.38
N ALA A 357 -8.14 -2.60 14.51
CA ALA A 357 -7.93 -3.80 13.71
C ALA A 357 -6.65 -4.52 14.16
N PRO A 358 -6.71 -5.43 15.14
CA PRO A 358 -5.52 -6.14 15.65
C PRO A 358 -4.96 -7.15 14.64
N LYS A 359 -5.72 -7.49 13.61
CA LYS A 359 -5.28 -8.33 12.49
C LYS A 359 -5.63 -7.67 11.18
N SER A 360 -4.66 -7.68 10.24
CA SER A 360 -4.85 -7.24 8.86
C SER A 360 -4.12 -8.16 7.90
N ARG A 361 -4.56 -8.19 6.64
CA ARG A 361 -3.87 -8.89 5.56
C ARG A 361 -3.78 -7.95 4.38
N TYR A 362 -2.57 -7.78 3.86
CA TYR A 362 -2.27 -6.90 2.74
C TYR A 362 -1.84 -7.73 1.54
N TYR A 363 -2.20 -7.25 0.35
CA TYR A 363 -1.90 -7.87 -0.93
C TYR A 363 -1.10 -6.84 -1.73
N VAL A 364 0.22 -7.07 -1.81
CA VAL A 364 1.19 -6.14 -2.40
C VAL A 364 1.57 -6.63 -3.78
N ASP A 365 1.29 -5.85 -4.82
CA ASP A 365 1.60 -6.19 -6.20
C ASP A 365 3.13 -6.30 -6.40
N GLU A 366 3.57 -7.37 -7.07
CA GLU A 366 5.01 -7.63 -7.25
C GLU A 366 5.70 -6.65 -8.19
N ASP A 367 4.95 -6.03 -9.11
CA ASP A 367 5.50 -5.14 -10.12
C ASP A 367 5.65 -3.70 -9.61
N THR A 368 4.71 -3.23 -8.81
CA THR A 368 4.64 -1.84 -8.35
C THR A 368 5.00 -1.67 -6.88
N TRP A 369 4.93 -2.72 -6.08
CA TRP A 369 5.02 -2.74 -4.62
C TRP A 369 3.88 -1.96 -3.92
N VAL A 370 2.83 -1.63 -4.64
CA VAL A 370 1.63 -1.03 -4.04
C VAL A 370 0.83 -2.11 -3.30
N ALA A 371 0.46 -1.84 -2.06
CA ALA A 371 -0.57 -2.61 -1.38
C ALA A 371 -1.92 -2.28 -2.04
N VAL A 372 -2.33 -3.11 -2.99
CA VAL A 372 -3.53 -2.85 -3.81
C VAL A 372 -4.83 -3.19 -3.09
N LEU A 373 -4.75 -4.12 -2.14
CA LEU A 373 -5.88 -4.57 -1.32
C LEU A 373 -5.42 -4.76 0.13
N GLY A 374 -6.32 -4.49 1.07
CA GLY A 374 -6.12 -4.74 2.50
C GLY A 374 -7.42 -5.13 3.17
N ASP A 375 -7.42 -6.26 3.86
CA ASP A 375 -8.54 -6.72 4.68
C ASP A 375 -8.19 -6.58 6.16
N ARG A 376 -9.12 -6.10 6.97
CA ARG A 376 -8.93 -5.85 8.40
C ARG A 376 -10.00 -6.53 9.23
N TRP A 377 -9.58 -7.16 10.31
CA TRP A 377 -10.45 -7.85 11.26
C TRP A 377 -10.45 -7.12 12.61
N ASP A 378 -11.61 -7.07 13.23
CA ASP A 378 -11.78 -6.51 14.57
C ASP A 378 -11.25 -7.45 15.67
N ALA A 379 -11.35 -7.01 16.92
CA ALA A 379 -10.89 -7.78 18.08
C ALA A 379 -11.66 -9.09 18.31
N LYS A 380 -12.83 -9.26 17.66
CA LYS A 380 -13.61 -10.50 17.69
C LYS A 380 -13.26 -11.44 16.53
N GLY A 381 -12.31 -11.06 15.68
CA GLY A 381 -11.92 -11.81 14.48
C GLY A 381 -12.94 -11.72 13.34
N GLN A 382 -13.86 -10.75 13.39
CA GLN A 382 -14.81 -10.51 12.30
C GLN A 382 -14.20 -9.58 11.26
N LEU A 383 -14.38 -9.91 9.97
CA LEU A 383 -13.97 -9.01 8.89
C LEU A 383 -14.72 -7.69 9.04
N TRP A 384 -13.97 -6.62 9.25
CA TRP A 384 -14.52 -5.30 9.55
C TRP A 384 -14.43 -4.35 8.37
N LYS A 385 -13.26 -4.28 7.74
CA LYS A 385 -13.03 -3.39 6.60
C LYS A 385 -12.31 -4.11 5.47
N THR A 386 -12.59 -3.70 4.25
CA THR A 386 -11.76 -3.94 3.09
C THR A 386 -11.39 -2.60 2.47
N ILE A 387 -10.13 -2.46 2.11
CA ILE A 387 -9.55 -1.22 1.56
C ILE A 387 -8.85 -1.62 0.26
N TRP A 388 -8.98 -0.80 -0.77
CA TRP A 388 -8.28 -1.00 -2.03
C TRP A 388 -7.94 0.32 -2.72
N SER A 389 -6.84 0.30 -3.44
CA SER A 389 -6.30 1.42 -4.20
C SER A 389 -6.59 1.27 -5.69
#